data_2cc699ad0f7c20a5124f280b518be3de
#
_entry.id   2cc699ad0f7c20a5124f280b518be3de
#
_cell.length_a   1.000
_cell.length_b   1.000
_cell.length_c   1.000
_cell.angle_alpha   90.00
_cell.angle_beta   90.00
_cell.angle_gamma   90.00
#
_symmetry.space_group_name_H-M   'P 1'
#
loop_
_entity.id
_entity.type
_entity.pdbx_description
1 polymer ?
#
loop_
_entity_poly.entity_id
_entity_poly.type
_entity_poly.pdbx_seq_one_letter_code
_entity_poly.pdbx_strand_id
1 'polypeptide(L)'
;EDEAWWQEAVTAARGSLVLILSGHFGNWELLVFAHGMRGHPVHMVHRAMANPRVDRWLHDLRARAGTRMLGKGTAAGGVLGVLHERGLLVLPIDQNSTRRLGVFVDFFGVPASTNSGMARIALRAGAPVVPAFIVREGWRARHRVRVLPLIEVERSGDLEADVQRATQRFTAV
;
A
#
# COMPACT_ATOMS: atom_id res chain seq x y z
N GLU A 1 -12.82 13.84 -9.03
CA GLU A 1 -11.96 12.82 -9.67
C GLU A 1 -11.46 11.80 -8.63
N ASP A 2 -10.80 12.22 -7.55
CA ASP A 2 -10.26 11.31 -6.51
C ASP A 2 -11.33 10.34 -5.95
N GLU A 3 -12.56 10.80 -5.71
CA GLU A 3 -13.65 9.96 -5.22
C GLU A 3 -14.15 8.99 -6.30
N ALA A 4 -14.21 9.39 -7.56
CA ALA A 4 -14.62 8.54 -8.66
C ALA A 4 -13.64 7.36 -8.83
N TRP A 5 -12.34 7.62 -8.82
CA TRP A 5 -11.31 6.57 -8.90
C TRP A 5 -11.31 5.64 -7.68
N TRP A 6 -11.63 6.19 -6.51
CA TRP A 6 -11.83 5.36 -5.32
C TRP A 6 -13.01 4.39 -5.49
N GLN A 7 -14.15 4.87 -5.97
CA GLN A 7 -15.34 4.05 -6.22
C GLN A 7 -15.08 3.01 -7.32
N GLU A 8 -14.35 3.37 -8.37
CA GLU A 8 -13.92 2.44 -9.41
C GLU A 8 -13.06 1.31 -8.83
N ALA A 9 -12.08 1.65 -7.99
CA ALA A 9 -11.21 0.68 -7.34
C ALA A 9 -11.99 -0.30 -6.44
N VAL A 10 -12.89 0.22 -5.62
CA VAL A 10 -13.75 -0.59 -4.75
C VAL A 10 -14.66 -1.50 -5.57
N THR A 11 -15.19 -0.99 -6.69
CA THR A 11 -16.01 -1.77 -7.61
C THR A 11 -15.20 -2.85 -8.32
N ALA A 12 -14.01 -2.50 -8.82
CA ALA A 12 -13.10 -3.44 -9.49
C ALA A 12 -12.66 -4.58 -8.58
N ALA A 13 -12.50 -4.31 -7.29
CA ALA A 13 -12.18 -5.32 -6.30
C ALA A 13 -13.27 -6.40 -6.14
N ARG A 14 -14.52 -6.11 -6.54
CA ARG A 14 -15.65 -7.03 -6.41
C ARG A 14 -15.75 -7.67 -5.03
N GLY A 15 -15.45 -6.91 -4.00
CA GLY A 15 -15.37 -7.40 -2.64
C GLY A 15 -14.13 -8.27 -2.34
N SER A 16 -13.05 -8.15 -3.10
CA SER A 16 -11.74 -8.72 -2.85
C SER A 16 -10.83 -7.73 -2.11
N LEU A 17 -9.54 -8.10 -1.94
CA LEU A 17 -8.50 -7.20 -1.46
C LEU A 17 -8.26 -6.05 -2.46
N VAL A 18 -8.10 -4.83 -1.93
CA VAL A 18 -7.54 -3.69 -2.66
C VAL A 18 -6.16 -3.37 -2.11
N LEU A 19 -5.17 -3.25 -2.99
CA LEU A 19 -3.83 -2.81 -2.63
C LEU A 19 -3.72 -1.30 -2.80
N ILE A 20 -3.39 -0.60 -1.73
CA ILE A 20 -3.14 0.84 -1.77
C ILE A 20 -1.63 1.06 -1.91
N LEU A 21 -1.24 1.50 -3.11
CA LEU A 21 0.12 1.92 -3.40
C LEU A 21 0.38 3.30 -2.80
N SER A 22 1.38 3.41 -1.97
CA SER A 22 1.75 4.68 -1.35
C SER A 22 3.27 4.79 -1.16
N GLY A 23 3.71 5.90 -0.56
CA GLY A 23 5.09 6.13 -0.15
C GLY A 23 5.15 6.81 1.22
N HIS A 24 6.34 6.91 1.81
CA HIS A 24 6.60 7.68 3.02
C HIS A 24 6.62 9.18 2.71
N PHE A 25 5.63 9.64 1.95
CA PHE A 25 5.46 11.00 1.48
C PHE A 25 4.35 11.70 2.24
N GLY A 26 4.56 12.97 2.58
CA GLY A 26 3.59 13.77 3.34
C GLY A 26 3.26 13.13 4.70
N ASN A 27 2.01 13.23 5.12
CA ASN A 27 1.53 12.58 6.35
C ASN A 27 0.81 11.26 6.02
N TRP A 28 1.55 10.27 5.56
CA TRP A 28 1.00 8.96 5.18
C TRP A 28 0.27 8.23 6.33
N GLU A 29 0.61 8.51 7.59
CA GLU A 29 -0.17 8.03 8.75
C GLU A 29 -1.60 8.57 8.68
N LEU A 30 -1.78 9.85 8.38
CA LEU A 30 -3.10 10.46 8.27
C LEU A 30 -3.89 9.89 7.08
N LEU A 31 -3.23 9.45 6.01
CA LEU A 31 -3.89 8.73 4.91
C LEU A 31 -4.56 7.45 5.41
N VAL A 32 -3.83 6.65 6.20
CA VAL A 32 -4.34 5.40 6.78
C VAL A 32 -5.50 5.68 7.74
N PHE A 33 -5.37 6.71 8.59
CA PHE A 33 -6.44 7.15 9.48
C PHE A 33 -7.71 7.57 8.72
N ALA A 34 -7.56 8.33 7.64
CA ALA A 34 -8.71 8.84 6.87
C ALA A 34 -9.55 7.71 6.28
N HIS A 35 -8.92 6.62 5.83
CA HIS A 35 -9.62 5.45 5.33
C HIS A 35 -10.29 4.65 6.46
N GLY A 36 -9.57 4.41 7.56
CA GLY A 36 -10.11 3.69 8.72
C GLY A 36 -11.33 4.40 9.33
N MET A 37 -11.27 5.72 9.49
CA MET A 37 -12.39 6.54 9.99
C MET A 37 -13.63 6.53 9.08
N ARG A 38 -13.47 6.19 7.80
CA ARG A 38 -14.58 6.02 6.85
C ARG A 38 -15.21 4.61 6.91
N GLY A 39 -14.76 3.78 7.85
CA GLY A 39 -15.30 2.43 8.04
C GLY A 39 -14.71 1.37 7.10
N HIS A 40 -13.65 1.69 6.36
CA HIS A 40 -12.96 0.70 5.55
C HIS A 40 -11.98 -0.11 6.42
N PRO A 41 -11.96 -1.45 6.33
CA PRO A 41 -10.99 -2.26 7.07
C PRO A 41 -9.59 -2.10 6.46
N VAL A 42 -8.80 -1.22 7.06
CA VAL A 42 -7.43 -0.91 6.59
C VAL A 42 -6.43 -1.79 7.30
N HIS A 43 -5.53 -2.41 6.53
CA HIS A 43 -4.43 -3.19 7.03
C HIS A 43 -3.10 -2.55 6.60
N MET A 44 -2.11 -2.59 7.48
CA MET A 44 -0.78 -2.07 7.20
C MET A 44 0.28 -3.00 7.79
N VAL A 45 1.35 -3.25 7.03
CA VAL A 45 2.50 -3.99 7.55
C VAL A 45 3.30 -3.08 8.47
N HIS A 46 3.54 -3.55 9.69
CA HIS A 46 4.27 -2.80 10.71
C HIS A 46 5.56 -3.51 11.12
N ARG A 47 6.61 -2.73 11.31
CA ARG A 47 7.81 -3.16 12.00
C ARG A 47 7.81 -2.54 13.40
N ALA A 48 7.92 -3.39 14.43
CA ALA A 48 7.98 -2.93 15.81
C ALA A 48 9.09 -1.87 16.01
N MET A 49 8.77 -0.83 16.73
CA MET A 49 9.72 0.24 17.05
C MET A 49 10.64 -0.20 18.19
N ALA A 50 11.85 0.37 18.23
CA ALA A 50 12.83 0.06 19.27
C ALA A 50 12.32 0.39 20.68
N ASN A 51 11.51 1.44 20.82
CA ASN A 51 10.91 1.80 22.10
C ASN A 51 9.50 1.17 22.21
N PRO A 52 9.30 0.19 23.10
CA PRO A 52 8.02 -0.54 23.20
C PRO A 52 6.86 0.33 23.70
N ARG A 53 7.12 1.42 24.42
CA ARG A 53 6.06 2.35 24.87
C ARG A 53 5.53 3.17 23.71
N VAL A 54 6.42 3.66 22.85
CA VAL A 54 6.07 4.40 21.63
C VAL A 54 5.37 3.47 20.64
N ASP A 55 5.87 2.24 20.51
CA ASP A 55 5.28 1.22 19.64
C ASP A 55 3.82 0.93 20.04
N ARG A 56 3.58 0.69 21.33
CA ARG A 56 2.23 0.46 21.86
C ARG A 56 1.32 1.67 21.67
N TRP A 57 1.81 2.87 22.00
CA TRP A 57 1.03 4.10 21.83
C TRP A 57 0.61 4.32 20.37
N LEU A 58 1.51 4.11 19.43
CA LEU A 58 1.22 4.26 18.00
C LEU A 58 0.27 3.16 17.52
N HIS A 59 0.46 1.93 18.00
CA HIS A 59 -0.45 0.81 17.72
C HIS A 59 -1.88 1.13 18.19
N ASP A 60 -2.04 1.60 19.43
CA ASP A 60 -3.35 1.93 20.00
C ASP A 60 -4.00 3.10 19.24
N LEU A 61 -3.20 4.10 18.84
CA LEU A 61 -3.68 5.22 18.04
C LEU A 61 -4.22 4.72 16.69
N ARG A 62 -3.48 3.88 15.98
CA ARG A 62 -3.90 3.29 14.69
C ARG A 62 -5.15 2.43 14.84
N ALA A 63 -5.21 1.62 15.88
CA ALA A 63 -6.37 0.77 16.17
C ALA A 63 -7.66 1.57 16.38
N ARG A 64 -7.58 2.72 17.08
CA ARG A 64 -8.71 3.64 17.26
C ARG A 64 -9.24 4.22 15.95
N ALA A 65 -8.39 4.34 14.95
CA ALA A 65 -8.77 4.77 13.61
C ALA A 65 -9.28 3.62 12.72
N GLY A 66 -9.41 2.40 13.25
CA GLY A 66 -9.87 1.24 12.48
C GLY A 66 -8.77 0.55 11.68
N THR A 67 -7.48 0.90 11.91
CA THR A 67 -6.35 0.27 11.22
C THR A 67 -5.91 -0.99 11.94
N ARG A 68 -5.72 -2.08 11.19
CA ARG A 68 -5.21 -3.36 11.68
C ARG A 68 -3.75 -3.53 11.29
N MET A 69 -2.90 -3.83 12.28
CA MET A 69 -1.47 -3.96 12.08
C MET A 69 -1.09 -5.41 11.82
N LEU A 70 -0.37 -5.64 10.71
CA LEU A 70 0.22 -6.93 10.37
C LEU A 70 1.70 -6.93 10.76
N GLY A 71 2.09 -7.84 11.64
CA GLY A 71 3.50 -7.99 12.03
C GLY A 71 4.37 -8.40 10.84
N LYS A 72 5.55 -7.80 10.69
CA LYS A 72 6.47 -8.09 9.57
C LYS A 72 6.88 -9.57 9.48
N GLY A 73 6.97 -10.28 10.61
CA GLY A 73 7.30 -11.71 10.66
C GLY A 73 6.16 -12.64 10.24
N THR A 74 4.91 -12.17 10.34
CA THR A 74 3.68 -12.87 9.98
C THR A 74 3.01 -12.32 8.74
N ALA A 75 3.68 -11.42 8.01
CA ALA A 75 3.08 -10.68 6.90
C ALA A 75 2.48 -11.59 5.82
N ALA A 76 3.11 -12.72 5.50
CA ALA A 76 2.56 -13.65 4.50
C ALA A 76 1.23 -14.27 4.97
N GLY A 77 1.14 -14.72 6.22
CA GLY A 77 -0.12 -15.21 6.82
C GLY A 77 -1.14 -14.09 7.01
N GLY A 78 -0.68 -12.89 7.40
CA GLY A 78 -1.51 -11.72 7.56
C GLY A 78 -2.15 -11.27 6.24
N VAL A 79 -1.41 -11.28 5.14
CA VAL A 79 -1.95 -10.95 3.80
C VAL A 79 -3.07 -11.91 3.39
N LEU A 80 -2.92 -13.20 3.69
CA LEU A 80 -4.00 -14.18 3.45
C LEU A 80 -5.25 -13.85 4.28
N GLY A 81 -5.09 -13.41 5.54
CA GLY A 81 -6.20 -12.93 6.36
C GLY A 81 -6.91 -11.72 5.74
N VAL A 82 -6.14 -10.73 5.25
CA VAL A 82 -6.70 -9.55 4.58
C VAL A 82 -7.47 -9.92 3.31
N LEU A 83 -6.98 -10.90 2.55
CA LEU A 83 -7.71 -11.45 1.38
C LEU A 83 -9.09 -11.97 1.76
N HIS A 84 -9.20 -12.68 2.88
CA HIS A 84 -10.48 -13.20 3.38
C HIS A 84 -11.41 -12.10 3.89
N GLU A 85 -10.86 -11.05 4.49
CA GLU A 85 -11.62 -9.94 5.05
C GLU A 85 -12.03 -8.90 3.99
N ARG A 86 -11.60 -9.04 2.74
CA ARG A 86 -11.88 -8.09 1.65
C ARG A 86 -11.48 -6.65 2.02
N GLY A 87 -10.32 -6.55 2.68
CA GLY A 87 -9.83 -5.29 3.24
C GLY A 87 -8.96 -4.50 2.29
N LEU A 88 -8.50 -3.35 2.79
CA LEU A 88 -7.49 -2.52 2.15
C LEU A 88 -6.13 -2.85 2.73
N LEU A 89 -5.14 -3.13 1.89
CA LEU A 89 -3.76 -3.31 2.31
C LEU A 89 -2.89 -2.16 1.80
N VAL A 90 -2.44 -1.31 2.72
CA VAL A 90 -1.56 -0.18 2.40
C VAL A 90 -0.11 -0.63 2.43
N LEU A 91 0.61 -0.39 1.35
CA LEU A 91 2.01 -0.76 1.18
C LEU A 91 2.81 0.42 0.62
N PRO A 92 3.62 1.11 1.43
CA PRO A 92 4.64 2.02 0.93
C PRO A 92 5.76 1.21 0.27
N ILE A 93 6.16 1.58 -0.94
CA ILE A 93 7.20 0.85 -1.70
C ILE A 93 8.47 1.66 -1.96
N ASP A 94 8.54 2.88 -1.49
CA ASP A 94 9.59 3.88 -1.74
C ASP A 94 10.91 3.67 -0.96
N GLN A 95 10.98 2.65 -0.13
CA GLN A 95 12.21 2.33 0.60
C GLN A 95 13.08 1.35 -0.17
N ASN A 96 14.41 1.57 -0.09
CA ASN A 96 15.38 0.64 -0.65
C ASN A 96 15.20 -0.77 -0.09
N SER A 97 15.19 -1.75 -0.96
CA SER A 97 14.98 -3.15 -0.60
C SER A 97 16.26 -3.97 -0.71
N THR A 98 16.32 -5.08 0.03
CA THR A 98 17.41 -6.05 -0.13
C THR A 98 17.26 -6.78 -1.46
N ARG A 99 18.38 -7.27 -2.03
CA ARG A 99 18.38 -8.05 -3.28
C ARG A 99 17.41 -9.25 -3.28
N ARG A 100 17.15 -9.83 -2.11
CA ARG A 100 16.24 -10.98 -1.98
C ARG A 100 14.75 -10.60 -2.10
N LEU A 101 14.39 -9.37 -1.76
CA LEU A 101 13.01 -8.90 -1.69
C LEU A 101 12.69 -7.84 -2.73
N GLY A 102 13.70 -7.31 -3.41
CA GLY A 102 13.58 -6.25 -4.39
C GLY A 102 13.91 -6.67 -5.80
N VAL A 103 13.45 -5.86 -6.71
CA VAL A 103 13.86 -5.85 -8.12
C VAL A 103 14.42 -4.47 -8.44
N PHE A 104 15.34 -4.40 -9.40
CA PHE A 104 15.86 -3.11 -9.86
C PHE A 104 14.90 -2.51 -10.89
N VAL A 105 14.48 -1.29 -10.63
CA VAL A 105 13.60 -0.51 -11.50
C VAL A 105 14.24 0.86 -11.74
N ASP A 106 13.85 1.52 -12.81
CA ASP A 106 14.24 2.91 -13.03
C ASP A 106 13.46 3.83 -12.10
N PHE A 107 14.17 4.69 -11.38
CA PHE A 107 13.62 5.76 -10.56
C PHE A 107 14.34 7.06 -10.89
N PHE A 108 13.69 7.92 -11.67
CA PHE A 108 14.26 9.16 -12.22
C PHE A 108 15.57 8.95 -12.98
N GLY A 109 15.66 7.92 -13.81
CA GLY A 109 16.84 7.60 -14.61
C GLY A 109 17.96 6.86 -13.85
N VAL A 110 17.70 6.46 -12.59
CA VAL A 110 18.67 5.74 -11.76
C VAL A 110 18.09 4.38 -11.34
N PRO A 111 18.85 3.27 -11.51
CA PRO A 111 18.41 1.97 -11.03
C PRO A 111 18.26 1.95 -9.50
N ALA A 112 17.05 1.71 -9.00
CA ALA A 112 16.72 1.61 -7.58
C ALA A 112 16.20 0.22 -7.22
N SER A 113 16.67 -0.34 -6.11
CA SER A 113 16.17 -1.63 -5.60
C SER A 113 14.86 -1.40 -4.86
N THR A 114 13.76 -1.74 -5.51
CA THR A 114 12.39 -1.53 -5.01
C THR A 114 11.76 -2.84 -4.56
N ASN A 115 11.00 -2.80 -3.44
CA ASN A 115 10.35 -3.98 -2.89
C ASN A 115 9.30 -4.53 -3.86
N SER A 116 9.42 -5.79 -4.24
CA SER A 116 8.53 -6.47 -5.18
C SER A 116 7.29 -7.11 -4.53
N GLY A 117 7.13 -6.99 -3.22
CA GLY A 117 6.07 -7.65 -2.47
C GLY A 117 4.68 -7.27 -2.94
N MET A 118 4.44 -6.00 -3.21
CA MET A 118 3.15 -5.52 -3.74
C MET A 118 2.83 -6.15 -5.10
N ALA A 119 3.78 -6.16 -6.03
CA ALA A 119 3.59 -6.76 -7.35
C ALA A 119 3.29 -8.26 -7.25
N ARG A 120 4.00 -8.99 -6.39
CA ARG A 120 3.74 -10.41 -6.14
C ARG A 120 2.35 -10.68 -5.56
N ILE A 121 1.88 -9.84 -4.63
CA ILE A 121 0.54 -9.95 -4.06
C ILE A 121 -0.51 -9.65 -5.13
N ALA A 122 -0.36 -8.55 -5.87
CA ALA A 122 -1.27 -8.15 -6.93
C ALA A 122 -1.43 -9.26 -7.99
N LEU A 123 -0.29 -9.80 -8.47
CA LEU A 123 -0.28 -10.88 -9.44
C LEU A 123 -0.92 -12.18 -8.92
N ARG A 124 -0.64 -12.59 -7.68
CA ARG A 124 -1.17 -13.82 -7.11
C ARG A 124 -2.66 -13.72 -6.77
N ALA A 125 -3.07 -12.61 -6.18
CA ALA A 125 -4.44 -12.40 -5.74
C ALA A 125 -5.38 -11.87 -6.83
N GLY A 126 -4.83 -11.35 -7.95
CA GLY A 126 -5.62 -10.59 -8.91
C GLY A 126 -6.18 -9.30 -8.32
N ALA A 127 -5.49 -8.76 -7.31
CA ALA A 127 -5.93 -7.59 -6.59
C ALA A 127 -5.64 -6.31 -7.37
N PRO A 128 -6.62 -5.39 -7.49
CA PRO A 128 -6.39 -4.08 -8.08
C PRO A 128 -5.42 -3.27 -7.21
N VAL A 129 -4.60 -2.44 -7.86
CA VAL A 129 -3.65 -1.55 -7.19
C VAL A 129 -4.09 -0.12 -7.42
N VAL A 130 -4.33 0.60 -6.33
CA VAL A 130 -4.76 1.99 -6.34
C VAL A 130 -3.69 2.87 -5.74
N PRO A 131 -3.07 3.76 -6.51
CA PRO A 131 -2.16 4.74 -5.94
C PRO A 131 -2.94 5.77 -5.12
N ALA A 132 -2.52 5.99 -3.88
CA ALA A 132 -3.10 7.01 -3.01
C ALA A 132 -2.02 7.69 -2.17
N PHE A 133 -2.04 9.01 -2.20
CA PHE A 133 -1.07 9.85 -1.48
C PHE A 133 -1.81 10.93 -0.71
N ILE A 134 -1.16 11.48 0.32
CA ILE A 134 -1.70 12.60 1.06
C ILE A 134 -0.81 13.83 0.91
N VAL A 135 -1.41 14.92 0.52
CA VAL A 135 -0.72 16.18 0.26
C VAL A 135 -1.21 17.25 1.23
N ARG A 136 -0.30 17.99 1.84
CA ARG A 136 -0.66 19.16 2.65
C ARG A 136 -1.01 20.33 1.75
N GLU A 137 -2.13 20.98 2.01
CA GLU A 137 -2.57 22.17 1.28
C GLU A 137 -2.19 23.45 2.04
N GLY A 138 -1.18 24.14 1.51
CA GLY A 138 -0.71 25.42 2.06
C GLY A 138 -0.13 25.31 3.49
N TRP A 139 -0.26 26.40 4.27
CA TRP A 139 0.31 26.51 5.62
C TRP A 139 -0.60 25.99 6.73
N ARG A 140 -1.88 25.78 6.42
CA ARG A 140 -2.86 25.26 7.39
C ARG A 140 -2.71 23.75 7.54
N ALA A 141 -3.24 23.19 8.62
CA ALA A 141 -3.30 21.74 8.85
C ALA A 141 -4.40 21.07 7.99
N ARG A 142 -4.47 21.46 6.71
CA ARG A 142 -5.38 20.87 5.73
C ARG A 142 -4.60 19.90 4.87
N HIS A 143 -5.19 18.73 4.65
CA HIS A 143 -4.61 17.68 3.83
C HIS A 143 -5.65 17.22 2.81
N ARG A 144 -5.18 16.89 1.64
CA ARG A 144 -5.98 16.26 0.58
C ARG A 144 -5.44 14.87 0.29
N VAL A 145 -6.29 13.90 0.33
CA VAL A 145 -5.98 12.56 -0.20
C VAL A 145 -6.15 12.62 -1.71
N ARG A 146 -5.10 12.27 -2.43
CA ARG A 146 -5.10 12.14 -3.89
C ARG A 146 -5.15 10.66 -4.22
N VAL A 147 -6.19 10.27 -4.94
CA VAL A 147 -6.33 8.92 -5.49
C VAL A 147 -6.08 9.01 -6.98
N LEU A 148 -5.26 8.14 -7.51
CA LEU A 148 -4.92 8.10 -8.94
C LEU A 148 -5.61 6.90 -9.60
N PRO A 149 -5.65 6.86 -10.93
CA PRO A 149 -6.27 5.77 -11.66
C PRO A 149 -5.73 4.41 -11.25
N LEU A 150 -6.61 3.42 -11.27
CA LEU A 150 -6.30 2.04 -11.01
C LEU A 150 -5.16 1.53 -11.91
N ILE A 151 -4.23 0.79 -11.32
CA ILE A 151 -3.19 0.09 -12.06
C ILE A 151 -3.55 -1.39 -12.16
N GLU A 152 -3.91 -1.82 -13.35
CA GLU A 152 -4.05 -3.23 -13.64
C GLU A 152 -2.69 -3.88 -13.85
N VAL A 153 -2.53 -5.11 -13.35
CA VAL A 153 -1.29 -5.88 -13.44
C VAL A 153 -1.45 -6.98 -14.49
N GLU A 154 -0.65 -6.89 -15.53
CA GLU A 154 -0.67 -7.84 -16.63
C GLU A 154 0.05 -9.14 -16.26
N ARG A 155 -0.48 -10.26 -16.74
CA ARG A 155 0.08 -11.60 -16.57
C ARG A 155 0.48 -12.18 -17.93
N SER A 156 1.78 -12.38 -18.14
CA SER A 156 2.30 -12.99 -19.38
C SER A 156 2.54 -14.49 -19.25
N GLY A 157 2.54 -15.01 -18.02
CA GLY A 157 2.94 -16.39 -17.70
C GLY A 157 4.36 -16.49 -17.15
N ASP A 158 5.19 -15.48 -17.34
CA ASP A 158 6.50 -15.35 -16.69
C ASP A 158 6.37 -14.46 -15.44
N LEU A 159 6.25 -15.09 -14.28
CA LEU A 159 6.02 -14.39 -13.02
C LEU A 159 7.11 -13.35 -12.70
N GLU A 160 8.37 -13.65 -12.93
CA GLU A 160 9.45 -12.73 -12.57
C GLU A 160 9.49 -11.52 -13.52
N ALA A 161 9.25 -11.73 -14.80
CA ALA A 161 9.09 -10.63 -15.76
C ALA A 161 7.86 -9.78 -15.45
N ASP A 162 6.75 -10.41 -15.06
CA ASP A 162 5.52 -9.71 -14.65
C ASP A 162 5.73 -8.88 -13.38
N VAL A 163 6.44 -9.43 -12.38
CA VAL A 163 6.83 -8.73 -11.15
C VAL A 163 7.70 -7.52 -11.46
N GLN A 164 8.68 -7.69 -12.35
CA GLN A 164 9.56 -6.60 -12.77
C GLN A 164 8.77 -5.46 -13.42
N ARG A 165 7.90 -5.78 -14.39
CA ARG A 165 7.05 -4.78 -15.07
C ARG A 165 6.10 -4.08 -14.13
N ALA A 166 5.41 -4.85 -13.27
CA ALA A 166 4.48 -4.28 -12.31
C ALA A 166 5.18 -3.35 -11.32
N THR A 167 6.34 -3.77 -10.78
CA THR A 167 7.11 -2.93 -9.85
C THR A 167 7.59 -1.64 -10.53
N GLN A 168 8.04 -1.72 -11.80
CA GLN A 168 8.40 -0.53 -12.58
C GLN A 168 7.22 0.42 -12.75
N ARG A 169 6.02 -0.09 -13.09
CA ARG A 169 4.80 0.75 -13.21
C ARG A 169 4.43 1.41 -11.88
N PHE A 170 4.56 0.71 -10.77
CA PHE A 170 4.28 1.25 -9.45
C PHE A 170 5.26 2.35 -9.04
N THR A 171 6.50 2.25 -9.47
CA THR A 171 7.55 3.22 -9.16
C THR A 171 7.46 4.49 -10.03
N ALA A 172 6.78 4.41 -11.16
CA ALA A 172 6.60 5.53 -12.08
C ALA A 172 5.42 6.46 -11.71
N VAL A 173 4.69 6.16 -10.66
CA VAL A 173 3.57 6.94 -10.12
C VAL A 173 4.07 7.86 -9.01
#